data_1a5ad21965e78f1c7df2be2bb77c6b13
#
_entry.id   1a5ad21965e78f1c7df2be2bb77c6b13
#
_cell.length_a   1.000
_cell.length_b   1.000
_cell.length_c   1.000
_cell.angle_alpha   90.00
_cell.angle_beta   90.00
_cell.angle_gamma   90.00
#
_symmetry.space_group_name_H-M   'P 1'
#
loop_
_entity.id
_entity.type
_entity.pdbx_description
1 polymer ?
#
loop_
_entity_poly.entity_id
_entity_poly.type
_entity_poly.pdbx_seq_one_letter_code
_entity_poly.pdbx_strand_id
1 'polypeptide(L)'
;MAIAKDILDNHSNPLTRDYQKQLADNLRMATEWLVDEVFFRNLIPNRFRGRFDKIKWTKLEEMIGQNSADVRTVRTIYQKVSSVGSHVGAAHVQAPLRKDQFQGFYDTLKTLVDNAGL
;
A
#
# COMPACT_ATOMS: atom_id res chain seq x y z
N MET A 1 -10.00 0.48 4.80
CA MET A 1 -9.87 -0.75 3.95
C MET A 1 -11.18 -1.53 3.78
N ALA A 2 -12.30 -0.88 3.97
CA ALA A 2 -13.61 -1.54 3.85
C ALA A 2 -13.88 -2.06 2.44
N ILE A 3 -13.50 -1.31 1.41
CA ILE A 3 -13.67 -1.71 0.00
C ILE A 3 -12.84 -2.95 -0.30
N ALA A 4 -11.59 -2.99 0.15
CA ALA A 4 -10.72 -4.15 -0.06
C ALA A 4 -11.29 -5.40 0.63
N LYS A 5 -11.75 -5.25 1.87
CA LYS A 5 -12.35 -6.36 2.62
C LYS A 5 -13.58 -6.91 1.91
N ASP A 6 -14.45 -6.04 1.44
CA ASP A 6 -15.67 -6.44 0.75
C ASP A 6 -15.36 -7.25 -0.53
N ILE A 7 -14.41 -6.78 -1.33
CA ILE A 7 -14.03 -7.47 -2.55
C ILE A 7 -13.40 -8.83 -2.24
N LEU A 8 -12.50 -8.89 -1.26
CA LEU A 8 -11.84 -10.13 -0.89
C LEU A 8 -12.80 -11.16 -0.30
N ASP A 9 -13.80 -10.71 0.45
CA ASP A 9 -14.79 -11.61 1.08
C ASP A 9 -15.83 -12.14 0.09
N ASN A 10 -16.18 -11.36 -0.95
CA ASN A 10 -17.35 -11.64 -1.79
C ASN A 10 -17.04 -12.03 -3.23
N HIS A 11 -15.78 -12.04 -3.63
CA HIS A 11 -15.38 -12.36 -5.00
C HIS A 11 -14.28 -13.40 -5.02
N SER A 12 -14.41 -14.40 -5.89
CA SER A 12 -13.43 -15.48 -6.03
C SER A 12 -12.46 -15.24 -7.18
N ASN A 13 -11.37 -16.02 -7.22
CA ASN A 13 -10.46 -16.03 -8.36
C ASN A 13 -11.15 -16.57 -9.63
N PRO A 14 -10.79 -16.05 -10.80
CA PRO A 14 -9.95 -14.87 -11.00
C PRO A 14 -10.75 -13.58 -10.76
N LEU A 15 -10.14 -12.62 -10.09
CA LEU A 15 -10.75 -11.31 -9.92
C LEU A 15 -10.80 -10.58 -11.26
N THR A 16 -11.91 -9.87 -11.51
CA THR A 16 -12.00 -9.02 -12.68
C THR A 16 -10.97 -7.89 -12.62
N ARG A 17 -10.64 -7.33 -13.77
CA ARG A 17 -9.71 -6.19 -13.82
C ARG A 17 -10.20 -5.02 -13.00
N ASP A 18 -11.49 -4.74 -13.00
CA ASP A 18 -12.08 -3.65 -12.21
C ASP A 18 -11.94 -3.90 -10.72
N TYR A 19 -12.18 -5.12 -10.25
CA TYR A 19 -11.98 -5.46 -8.84
C TYR A 19 -10.52 -5.41 -8.44
N GLN A 20 -9.61 -5.87 -9.29
CA GLN A 20 -8.18 -5.75 -9.03
C GLN A 20 -7.76 -4.29 -8.87
N LYS A 21 -8.27 -3.41 -9.73
CA LYS A 21 -7.98 -1.98 -9.66
C LYS A 21 -8.54 -1.36 -8.38
N GLN A 22 -9.77 -1.67 -8.01
CA GLN A 22 -10.38 -1.16 -6.79
C GLN A 22 -9.62 -1.63 -5.54
N LEU A 23 -9.22 -2.91 -5.51
CA LEU A 23 -8.38 -3.45 -4.45
C LEU A 23 -7.04 -2.70 -4.36
N ALA A 24 -6.37 -2.57 -5.49
CA ALA A 24 -5.06 -1.91 -5.55
C ALA A 24 -5.16 -0.47 -5.08
N ASP A 25 -6.15 0.28 -5.53
CA ASP A 25 -6.35 1.66 -5.14
C ASP A 25 -6.65 1.79 -3.64
N ASN A 26 -7.51 0.93 -3.11
CA ASN A 26 -7.86 0.97 -1.69
C ASN A 26 -6.67 0.61 -0.79
N LEU A 27 -5.89 -0.41 -1.16
CA LEU A 27 -4.69 -0.79 -0.43
C LEU A 27 -3.59 0.27 -0.56
N ARG A 28 -3.45 0.90 -1.72
CA ARG A 28 -2.52 2.02 -1.90
C ARG A 28 -2.86 3.18 -0.96
N MET A 29 -4.14 3.53 -0.86
CA MET A 29 -4.58 4.59 0.06
C MET A 29 -4.26 4.23 1.51
N ALA A 30 -4.38 2.96 1.89
CA ALA A 30 -4.01 2.51 3.22
C ALA A 30 -2.51 2.63 3.48
N THR A 31 -1.65 2.32 2.50
CA THR A 31 -0.20 2.52 2.64
C THR A 31 0.15 4.00 2.77
N GLU A 32 -0.50 4.85 2.00
CA GLU A 32 -0.31 6.31 2.07
C GLU A 32 -0.70 6.85 3.45
N TRP A 33 -1.83 6.39 3.99
CA TRP A 33 -2.29 6.77 5.32
C TRP A 33 -1.31 6.31 6.40
N LEU A 34 -0.85 5.06 6.35
CA LEU A 34 0.15 4.54 7.29
C LEU A 34 1.42 5.38 7.28
N VAL A 35 1.89 5.73 6.10
CA VAL A 35 3.10 6.55 5.97
C VAL A 35 2.88 7.93 6.58
N ASP A 36 1.82 8.63 6.19
CA ASP A 36 1.62 10.02 6.62
C ASP A 36 1.15 10.13 8.08
N GLU A 37 0.28 9.26 8.54
CA GLU A 37 -0.38 9.43 9.83
C GLU A 37 0.23 8.57 10.94
N VAL A 38 0.99 7.55 10.60
CA VAL A 38 1.59 6.65 11.59
C VAL A 38 3.10 6.78 11.61
N PHE A 39 3.77 6.45 10.49
CA PHE A 39 5.23 6.44 10.47
C PHE A 39 5.83 7.84 10.57
N PHE A 40 5.15 8.81 9.99
CA PHE A 40 5.64 10.18 9.95
C PHE A 40 4.99 11.11 10.97
N ARG A 41 4.08 10.62 11.75
CA ARG A 41 3.40 11.43 12.75
C ARG A 41 4.42 12.14 13.65
N ASN A 42 4.43 13.46 13.60
CA ASN A 42 5.33 14.33 14.35
C ASN A 42 6.82 14.33 13.88
N LEU A 43 7.17 13.57 12.84
CA LEU A 43 8.56 13.47 12.43
C LEU A 43 8.85 14.25 11.14
N ILE A 44 7.80 14.69 10.40
CA ILE A 44 8.04 15.23 9.07
C ILE A 44 7.52 16.63 8.92
N PRO A 45 8.35 17.46 8.25
CA PRO A 45 7.86 18.71 7.68
C PRO A 45 6.66 18.45 6.77
N ASN A 46 5.63 19.29 6.87
CA ASN A 46 4.41 19.20 6.08
C ASN A 46 4.65 19.11 4.57
N ARG A 47 5.80 19.60 4.10
CA ARG A 47 6.18 19.54 2.69
C ARG A 47 6.26 18.14 2.10
N PHE A 48 6.41 17.12 2.93
CA PHE A 48 6.48 15.73 2.45
C PHE A 48 5.12 15.01 2.52
N ARG A 49 4.13 15.60 3.15
CA ARG A 49 2.79 15.00 3.19
C ARG A 49 2.20 15.00 1.78
N GLY A 50 1.56 13.89 1.43
CA GLY A 50 0.97 13.72 0.11
C GLY A 50 1.95 13.41 -1.01
N ARG A 51 3.25 13.44 -0.75
CA ARG A 51 4.25 13.00 -1.73
C ARG A 51 4.58 11.54 -1.49
N PHE A 52 4.48 10.72 -2.52
CA PHE A 52 4.79 9.29 -2.45
C PHE A 52 5.83 8.91 -3.49
N ASP A 53 6.82 9.77 -3.68
CA ASP A 53 7.95 9.53 -4.56
C ASP A 53 9.13 8.88 -3.81
N LYS A 54 10.16 8.54 -4.57
CA LYS A 54 11.37 7.92 -4.03
C LYS A 54 12.02 8.77 -2.93
N ILE A 55 11.94 10.09 -3.03
CA ILE A 55 12.55 11.00 -2.06
C ILE A 55 11.92 10.81 -0.69
N LYS A 56 10.60 10.72 -0.62
CA LYS A 56 9.89 10.50 0.63
C LYS A 56 10.25 9.17 1.26
N TRP A 57 10.27 8.09 0.47
CA TRP A 57 10.63 6.76 0.97
C TRP A 57 12.06 6.71 1.49
N THR A 58 12.99 7.33 0.77
CA THR A 58 14.39 7.42 1.19
C THR A 58 14.51 8.19 2.51
N LYS A 59 13.80 9.30 2.63
CA LYS A 59 13.81 10.12 3.85
C LYS A 59 13.22 9.36 5.03
N LEU A 60 12.15 8.63 4.81
CA LEU A 60 11.54 7.80 5.84
C LEU A 60 12.51 6.75 6.35
N GLU A 61 13.20 6.05 5.46
CA GLU A 61 14.19 5.05 5.82
C GLU A 61 15.34 5.65 6.62
N GLU A 62 15.80 6.85 6.26
CA GLU A 62 16.84 7.57 7.01
C GLU A 62 16.39 7.91 8.42
N MET A 63 15.15 8.37 8.59
CA MET A 63 14.64 8.84 9.88
C MET A 63 14.28 7.72 10.84
N ILE A 64 13.74 6.63 10.33
CA ILE A 64 13.30 5.49 11.15
C ILE A 64 14.39 4.42 11.26
N GLY A 65 15.38 4.51 10.39
CA GLY A 65 16.48 3.57 10.30
C GLY A 65 16.22 2.46 9.30
N GLN A 66 17.30 1.98 8.70
CA GLN A 66 17.23 0.96 7.65
C GLN A 66 16.65 -0.38 8.10
N ASN A 67 16.51 -0.56 9.42
CA ASN A 67 16.05 -1.81 10.01
C ASN A 67 14.55 -1.83 10.35
N SER A 68 13.79 -0.83 9.95
CA SER A 68 12.34 -0.89 10.13
C SER A 68 11.73 -1.84 9.11
N ALA A 69 11.48 -3.07 9.54
CA ALA A 69 10.84 -4.08 8.71
C ALA A 69 9.45 -3.60 8.23
N ASP A 70 8.75 -2.86 9.06
CA ASP A 70 7.41 -2.35 8.73
C ASP A 70 7.45 -1.35 7.58
N VAL A 71 8.42 -0.43 7.60
CA VAL A 71 8.58 0.56 6.51
C VAL A 71 8.87 -0.13 5.18
N ARG A 72 9.78 -1.10 5.18
CA ARG A 72 10.11 -1.86 3.98
C ARG A 72 8.92 -2.66 3.46
N THR A 73 8.19 -3.27 4.36
CA THR A 73 6.98 -4.04 4.01
C THR A 73 5.94 -3.14 3.37
N VAL A 74 5.64 -2.00 3.96
CA VAL A 74 4.66 -1.05 3.42
C VAL A 74 5.13 -0.48 2.08
N ARG A 75 6.42 -0.16 1.94
CA ARG A 75 6.97 0.30 0.67
C ARG A 75 6.81 -0.75 -0.43
N THR A 76 7.10 -2.01 -0.12
CA THR A 76 6.94 -3.11 -1.07
C THR A 76 5.49 -3.26 -1.52
N ILE A 77 4.55 -3.22 -0.58
CA ILE A 77 3.11 -3.28 -0.90
C ILE A 77 2.71 -2.08 -1.76
N TYR A 78 3.13 -0.89 -1.37
CA TYR A 78 2.85 0.33 -2.14
C TYR A 78 3.31 0.22 -3.59
N GLN A 79 4.54 -0.25 -3.81
CA GLN A 79 5.09 -0.42 -5.15
C GLN A 79 4.29 -1.42 -5.99
N LYS A 80 3.91 -2.55 -5.38
CA LYS A 80 3.16 -3.59 -6.10
C LYS A 80 1.74 -3.16 -6.44
N VAL A 81 1.02 -2.57 -5.50
CA VAL A 81 -0.36 -2.13 -5.76
C VAL A 81 -0.41 -0.90 -6.67
N SER A 82 0.57 -0.02 -6.61
CA SER A 82 0.66 1.13 -7.50
C SER A 82 0.87 0.71 -8.97
N SER A 83 1.58 -0.39 -9.21
CA SER A 83 1.80 -0.90 -10.56
C SER A 83 0.53 -1.43 -11.21
N VAL A 84 -0.45 -1.87 -10.42
CA VAL A 84 -1.73 -2.38 -10.93
C VAL A 84 -2.67 -1.27 -11.36
N GLY A 85 -2.75 -0.19 -10.57
CA GLY A 85 -3.78 0.83 -10.73
C GLY A 85 -3.36 2.09 -11.49
N SER A 86 -2.07 2.41 -11.49
CA SER A 86 -1.61 3.76 -11.85
C SER A 86 -0.93 3.87 -13.21
N HIS A 87 -0.65 2.78 -13.90
CA HIS A 87 0.07 2.80 -15.17
C HIS A 87 -0.80 2.28 -16.29
N VAL A 88 -1.75 3.11 -16.69
CA VAL A 88 -2.58 2.85 -17.86
C VAL A 88 -1.67 2.81 -19.08
N GLY A 89 -1.64 1.67 -19.76
CA GLY A 89 -0.90 1.54 -21.01
C GLY A 89 0.57 1.21 -20.87
N ALA A 90 1.05 0.91 -19.69
CA ALA A 90 2.40 0.39 -19.52
C ALA A 90 2.51 -0.97 -20.23
N ALA A 91 3.27 -1.00 -21.31
CA ALA A 91 3.50 -2.21 -22.10
C ALA A 91 4.22 -3.32 -21.35
N HIS A 92 4.65 -3.04 -20.13
CA HIS A 92 5.33 -3.95 -19.21
C HIS A 92 4.44 -4.21 -18.01
N VAL A 93 3.18 -4.47 -18.28
CA VAL A 93 2.26 -4.89 -17.25
C VAL A 93 2.84 -6.12 -16.59
N GLN A 94 3.26 -5.97 -15.35
CA GLN A 94 3.55 -7.11 -14.52
C GLN A 94 2.32 -8.01 -14.52
N ALA A 95 2.54 -9.31 -14.43
CA ALA A 95 1.43 -10.25 -14.33
C ALA A 95 0.43 -9.75 -13.28
N PRO A 96 -0.89 -9.81 -13.59
CA PRO A 96 -1.90 -9.35 -12.64
C PRO A 96 -1.70 -10.01 -11.29
N LEU A 97 -1.86 -9.24 -10.23
CA LEU A 97 -1.79 -9.80 -8.88
C LEU A 97 -2.95 -10.76 -8.66
N ARG A 98 -2.65 -11.89 -8.03
CA ARG A 98 -3.67 -12.87 -7.67
C ARG A 98 -4.40 -12.44 -6.40
N LYS A 99 -5.59 -13.00 -6.19
CA LYS A 99 -6.39 -12.71 -5.01
C LYS A 99 -5.64 -13.03 -3.71
N ASP A 100 -4.88 -14.12 -3.67
CA ASP A 100 -4.10 -14.49 -2.50
C ASP A 100 -2.99 -13.48 -2.18
N GLN A 101 -2.40 -12.87 -3.20
CA GLN A 101 -1.43 -11.78 -3.01
C GLN A 101 -2.11 -10.55 -2.42
N PHE A 102 -3.27 -10.15 -2.93
CA PHE A 102 -4.04 -9.04 -2.36
C PHE A 102 -4.47 -9.34 -0.92
N GLN A 103 -4.89 -10.58 -0.65
CA GLN A 103 -5.27 -10.98 0.71
C GLN A 103 -4.08 -10.85 1.67
N GLY A 104 -2.90 -11.26 1.25
CA GLY A 104 -1.68 -11.12 2.05
C GLY A 104 -1.36 -9.65 2.34
N PHE A 105 -1.48 -8.78 1.35
CA PHE A 105 -1.27 -7.34 1.53
C PHE A 105 -2.30 -6.74 2.48
N TYR A 106 -3.57 -7.10 2.31
CA TYR A 106 -4.64 -6.65 3.19
C TYR A 106 -4.37 -7.06 4.65
N ASP A 107 -4.05 -8.32 4.88
CA ASP A 107 -3.81 -8.84 6.23
C ASP A 107 -2.62 -8.14 6.90
N THR A 108 -1.55 -7.93 6.15
CA THR A 108 -0.36 -7.23 6.64
C THR A 108 -0.68 -5.77 7.00
N LEU A 109 -1.33 -5.05 6.11
CA LEU A 109 -1.69 -3.65 6.34
C LEU A 109 -2.68 -3.51 7.50
N LYS A 110 -3.66 -4.41 7.60
CA LYS A 110 -4.62 -4.41 8.71
C LYS A 110 -3.93 -4.61 10.05
N THR A 111 -2.98 -5.53 10.12
CA THR A 111 -2.20 -5.75 11.33
C THR A 111 -1.45 -4.48 11.74
N LEU A 112 -0.81 -3.81 10.79
CA LEU A 112 -0.08 -2.57 11.05
C LEU A 112 -1.00 -1.45 11.50
N VAL A 113 -2.17 -1.31 10.89
CA VAL A 113 -3.17 -0.32 11.29
C VAL A 113 -3.68 -0.59 12.71
N ASP A 114 -4.01 -1.84 13.00
CA ASP A 114 -4.51 -2.23 14.33
C ASP A 114 -3.44 -2.02 15.41
N ASN A 115 -2.18 -2.32 15.11
CA ASN A 115 -1.07 -2.14 16.05
C ASN A 115 -0.67 -0.68 16.24
N ALA A 116 -1.12 0.21 15.38
CA ALA A 116 -0.85 1.65 15.52
C ALA A 116 -1.61 2.29 16.69
N GLY A 117 -2.56 1.60 17.30
CA GLY A 117 -3.31 2.10 18.46
C GLY A 117 -4.32 3.19 18.12
N LEU A 118 -4.75 3.23 16.87
CA LEU A 118 -5.69 4.23 16.40
C LEU A 118 -7.11 3.68 16.27
#